data_283055af634de2088cd6c0f13210c54f
#
_entry.id   283055af634de2088cd6c0f13210c54f
#
_cell.length_a   1.000
_cell.length_b   1.000
_cell.length_c   1.000
_cell.angle_alpha   90.00
_cell.angle_beta   90.00
_cell.angle_gamma   90.00
#
_symmetry.space_group_name_H-M   'P 1'
#
loop_
_entity.id
_entity.type
_entity.pdbx_description
1 polymer ?
#
loop_
_entity_poly.entity_id
_entity_poly.type
_entity_poly.pdbx_seq_one_letter_code
_entity_poly.pdbx_strand_id
1 'polypeptide(L)'
;MKEQLELNLNELKEKEGVEEYLSGAKAMKLLELSRHSFEKVLEEGFVIPVINGKKKVYKVTEIEKFMNTERYRELVKGTVDPRNNLNDLTGKEWLPETKSFFYQKGLGANHPDAQIEKLHPAPYSYQDIGHLVKFFTKENMTVLDPFGGVGSTAKACEVNRRKCISIELSETWHNLSIERLEKEVGEGTSKNHTFINGDSCVELLK
;
A
#
# COMPACT_ATOMS: atom_id res chain seq x y z
N MET A 1 5.34 -2.90 8.78
CA MET A 1 4.25 -2.63 9.75
C MET A 1 3.03 -3.52 9.51
N LYS A 2 2.47 -3.60 8.29
CA LYS A 2 1.40 -4.57 7.94
C LYS A 2 1.84 -6.03 8.12
N GLU A 3 3.04 -6.38 7.67
CA GLU A 3 3.60 -7.73 7.83
C GLU A 3 3.82 -8.13 9.30
N GLN A 4 4.21 -7.19 10.16
CA GLN A 4 4.36 -7.46 11.59
C GLN A 4 3.01 -7.62 12.30
N LEU A 5 1.97 -6.91 11.84
CA LEU A 5 0.59 -7.07 12.29
C LEU A 5 -0.01 -8.39 11.81
N GLU A 6 0.25 -8.79 10.57
CA GLU A 6 -0.17 -10.07 9.99
C GLU A 6 0.55 -11.25 10.63
N LEU A 7 1.84 -11.12 10.97
CA LEU A 7 2.59 -12.12 11.73
C LEU A 7 2.03 -12.26 13.17
N ASN A 8 1.74 -11.17 13.84
CA ASN A 8 1.10 -11.21 15.17
C ASN A 8 -0.31 -11.81 15.13
N LEU A 9 -1.06 -11.58 14.05
CA LEU A 9 -2.38 -12.17 13.83
C LEU A 9 -2.30 -13.66 13.47
N ASN A 10 -1.31 -14.08 12.70
CA ASN A 10 -1.11 -15.48 12.34
C ASN A 10 -0.64 -16.33 13.53
N GLU A 11 0.22 -15.81 14.39
CA GLU A 11 0.57 -16.48 15.66
C GLU A 11 -0.65 -16.67 16.59
N LEU A 12 -1.70 -15.83 16.45
CA LEU A 12 -2.95 -15.95 17.17
C LEU A 12 -3.93 -16.95 16.52
N LYS A 13 -3.82 -17.22 15.22
CA LYS A 13 -4.71 -18.10 14.45
C LYS A 13 -4.39 -19.58 14.53
N GLU A 14 -3.20 -19.99 15.00
CA GLU A 14 -2.80 -21.41 15.07
C GLU A 14 -3.51 -22.24 16.14
N LYS A 15 -4.48 -21.66 16.87
CA LYS A 15 -5.35 -22.40 17.79
C LYS A 15 -6.75 -22.56 17.19
N GLU A 16 -6.93 -23.53 16.33
CA GLU A 16 -8.24 -23.89 15.75
C GLU A 16 -9.32 -24.07 16.82
N GLY A 17 -10.42 -23.35 16.70
CA GLY A 17 -11.70 -23.66 17.34
C GLY A 17 -12.05 -22.94 18.64
N VAL A 18 -11.23 -22.01 19.15
CA VAL A 18 -11.56 -21.22 20.35
C VAL A 18 -11.75 -19.75 19.97
N GLU A 19 -12.94 -19.19 20.26
CA GLU A 19 -13.14 -17.73 20.19
C GLU A 19 -12.08 -17.05 21.06
N GLU A 20 -11.16 -16.33 20.44
CA GLU A 20 -10.05 -15.70 21.14
C GLU A 20 -10.45 -14.31 21.64
N TYR A 21 -10.17 -14.07 22.93
CA TYR A 21 -10.48 -12.80 23.58
C TYR A 21 -9.22 -12.11 24.05
N LEU A 22 -9.13 -10.80 23.82
CA LEU A 22 -8.05 -9.96 24.29
C LEU A 22 -8.49 -9.09 25.48
N SER A 23 -7.56 -8.87 26.40
CA SER A 23 -7.74 -7.81 27.40
C SER A 23 -7.69 -6.42 26.76
N GLY A 24 -8.28 -5.40 27.39
CA GLY A 24 -8.25 -4.03 26.86
C GLY A 24 -6.84 -3.51 26.56
N ALA A 25 -5.85 -3.84 27.38
CA ALA A 25 -4.47 -3.45 27.13
C ALA A 25 -3.88 -4.12 25.88
N LYS A 26 -4.17 -5.41 25.65
CA LYS A 26 -3.74 -6.13 24.46
C LYS A 26 -4.48 -5.63 23.21
N ALA A 27 -5.79 -5.36 23.29
CA ALA A 27 -6.58 -4.80 22.21
C ALA A 27 -6.07 -3.41 21.78
N MET A 28 -5.83 -2.50 22.74
CA MET A 28 -5.26 -1.19 22.45
C MET A 28 -3.88 -1.28 21.80
N LYS A 29 -3.03 -2.19 22.27
CA LYS A 29 -1.70 -2.41 21.68
C LYS A 29 -1.79 -2.95 20.25
N LEU A 30 -2.68 -3.90 19.99
CA LEU A 30 -2.91 -4.47 18.67
C LEU A 30 -3.45 -3.42 17.68
N LEU A 31 -4.38 -2.58 18.14
CA LEU A 31 -4.98 -1.49 17.35
C LEU A 31 -4.08 -0.25 17.21
N GLU A 32 -2.95 -0.18 17.91
CA GLU A 32 -2.10 1.02 18.01
C GLU A 32 -2.86 2.28 18.46
N LEU A 33 -3.90 2.10 19.28
CA LEU A 33 -4.76 3.18 19.76
C LEU A 33 -4.42 3.60 21.18
N SER A 34 -4.53 4.92 21.43
CA SER A 34 -4.54 5.44 22.79
C SER A 34 -5.80 4.96 23.54
N ARG A 35 -5.76 5.01 24.88
CA ARG A 35 -6.93 4.68 25.71
C ARG A 35 -8.16 5.50 25.30
N HIS A 36 -7.99 6.81 25.12
CA HIS A 36 -9.09 7.70 24.73
C HIS A 36 -9.69 7.34 23.35
N SER A 37 -8.81 7.03 22.38
CA SER A 37 -9.29 6.60 21.06
C SER A 37 -10.00 5.25 21.11
N PHE A 38 -9.53 4.33 21.95
CA PHE A 38 -10.16 3.03 22.12
C PHE A 38 -11.53 3.15 22.84
N GLU A 39 -11.65 4.02 23.84
CA GLU A 39 -12.94 4.31 24.50
C GLU A 39 -13.97 4.82 23.48
N LYS A 40 -13.58 5.71 22.55
CA LYS A 40 -14.45 6.15 21.45
C LYS A 40 -14.90 4.99 20.55
N VAL A 41 -14.01 4.06 20.20
CA VAL A 41 -14.35 2.87 19.40
C VAL A 41 -15.42 2.02 20.10
N LEU A 42 -15.35 1.90 21.43
CA LEU A 42 -16.34 1.19 22.23
C LEU A 42 -17.69 1.95 22.27
N GLU A 43 -17.64 3.27 22.48
CA GLU A 43 -18.83 4.14 22.49
C GLU A 43 -19.55 4.15 21.12
N GLU A 44 -18.79 4.15 20.04
CA GLU A 44 -19.30 4.08 18.66
C GLU A 44 -19.81 2.66 18.28
N GLY A 45 -19.59 1.65 19.14
CA GLY A 45 -20.11 0.29 18.98
C GLY A 45 -19.36 -0.57 17.95
N PHE A 46 -18.17 -0.16 17.52
CA PHE A 46 -17.36 -0.96 16.57
C PHE A 46 -16.77 -2.22 17.20
N VAL A 47 -16.48 -2.19 18.50
CA VAL A 47 -16.01 -3.34 19.29
C VAL A 47 -16.81 -3.41 20.56
N ILE A 48 -17.45 -4.55 20.82
CA ILE A 48 -18.33 -4.73 21.95
C ILE A 48 -17.60 -5.49 23.06
N PRO A 49 -17.55 -4.96 24.30
CA PRO A 49 -16.92 -5.66 25.39
C PRO A 49 -17.75 -6.86 25.85
N VAL A 50 -17.11 -8.00 26.03
CA VAL A 50 -17.70 -9.19 26.67
C VAL A 50 -17.25 -9.24 28.12
N ILE A 51 -18.18 -9.52 29.04
CA ILE A 51 -17.87 -9.66 30.47
C ILE A 51 -17.44 -11.10 30.75
N ASN A 52 -16.19 -11.25 31.16
CA ASN A 52 -15.66 -12.53 31.63
C ASN A 52 -15.26 -12.41 33.10
N GLY A 53 -16.14 -12.87 34.00
CA GLY A 53 -16.04 -12.66 35.42
C GLY A 53 -16.09 -11.16 35.76
N LYS A 54 -15.03 -10.63 36.38
CA LYS A 54 -14.89 -9.19 36.71
C LYS A 54 -14.17 -8.36 35.66
N LYS A 55 -13.77 -8.94 34.51
CA LYS A 55 -12.95 -8.28 33.52
C LYS A 55 -13.73 -8.10 32.19
N LYS A 56 -13.48 -6.97 31.53
CA LYS A 56 -13.91 -6.75 30.15
C LYS A 56 -12.86 -7.37 29.21
N VAL A 57 -13.32 -8.17 28.27
CA VAL A 57 -12.52 -8.78 27.20
C VAL A 57 -13.17 -8.49 25.85
N TYR A 58 -12.43 -8.60 24.77
CA TYR A 58 -12.84 -8.20 23.42
C TYR A 58 -12.54 -9.32 22.45
N LYS A 59 -13.50 -9.65 21.59
CA LYS A 59 -13.34 -10.68 20.55
C LYS A 59 -12.33 -10.25 19.51
N VAL A 60 -11.39 -11.12 19.19
CA VAL A 60 -10.38 -10.87 18.13
C VAL A 60 -11.07 -10.62 16.79
N THR A 61 -12.09 -11.39 16.47
CA THR A 61 -12.84 -11.25 15.21
C THR A 61 -13.53 -9.89 15.05
N GLU A 62 -14.01 -9.26 16.13
CA GLU A 62 -14.57 -7.90 16.08
C GLU A 62 -13.47 -6.85 15.90
N ILE A 63 -12.33 -7.04 16.54
CA ILE A 63 -11.16 -6.18 16.38
C ILE A 63 -10.66 -6.24 14.93
N GLU A 64 -10.55 -7.43 14.34
CA GLU A 64 -10.16 -7.61 12.94
C GLU A 64 -11.16 -6.94 11.97
N LYS A 65 -12.46 -7.09 12.21
CA LYS A 65 -13.50 -6.40 11.42
C LYS A 65 -13.34 -4.89 11.51
N PHE A 66 -13.10 -4.36 12.71
CA PHE A 66 -12.89 -2.93 12.91
C PHE A 66 -11.62 -2.42 12.21
N MET A 67 -10.52 -3.17 12.22
CA MET A 67 -9.28 -2.81 11.52
C MET A 67 -9.44 -2.64 10.00
N ASN A 68 -10.47 -3.24 9.43
CA ASN A 68 -10.80 -3.10 8.00
C ASN A 68 -11.74 -1.92 7.69
N THR A 69 -12.13 -1.14 8.70
CA THR A 69 -13.02 0.03 8.51
C THR A 69 -12.24 1.31 8.21
N GLU A 70 -12.91 2.24 7.50
CA GLU A 70 -12.39 3.59 7.30
C GLU A 70 -12.19 4.32 8.64
N ARG A 71 -13.06 4.07 9.61
CA ARG A 71 -12.95 4.65 10.95
C ARG A 71 -11.66 4.28 11.67
N TYR A 72 -11.22 3.03 11.55
CA TYR A 72 -9.92 2.61 12.07
C TYR A 72 -8.77 3.35 11.40
N ARG A 73 -8.83 3.45 10.06
CA ARG A 73 -7.83 4.20 9.29
C ARG A 73 -7.74 5.65 9.73
N GLU A 74 -8.87 6.33 9.92
CA GLU A 74 -8.92 7.70 10.45
C GLU A 74 -8.27 7.84 11.83
N LEU A 75 -8.56 6.92 12.75
CA LEU A 75 -8.03 6.96 14.12
C LEU A 75 -6.52 6.74 14.17
N VAL A 76 -6.00 5.82 13.36
CA VAL A 76 -4.57 5.48 13.32
C VAL A 76 -3.78 6.48 12.49
N LYS A 77 -4.25 6.79 11.29
CA LYS A 77 -3.52 7.61 10.31
C LYS A 77 -3.94 9.09 10.30
N GLY A 78 -5.14 9.38 10.78
CA GLY A 78 -5.77 10.69 10.66
C GLY A 78 -6.58 10.81 9.37
N THR A 79 -7.12 12.01 9.14
CA THR A 79 -7.87 12.35 7.92
C THR A 79 -6.99 13.14 6.97
N VAL A 80 -7.27 13.03 5.67
CA VAL A 80 -6.65 13.89 4.64
C VAL A 80 -7.23 15.29 4.78
N ASP A 81 -6.37 16.31 4.80
CA ASP A 81 -6.83 17.70 4.82
C ASP A 81 -7.58 18.01 3.50
N PRO A 82 -8.83 18.50 3.55
CA PRO A 82 -9.60 18.81 2.33
C PRO A 82 -8.91 19.81 1.40
N ARG A 83 -7.97 20.62 1.90
CA ARG A 83 -7.16 21.54 1.12
C ARG A 83 -5.98 20.87 0.43
N ASN A 84 -5.67 19.61 0.75
CA ASN A 84 -4.60 18.88 0.09
C ASN A 84 -5.01 18.53 -1.35
N ASN A 85 -4.49 19.31 -2.31
CA ASN A 85 -4.72 19.09 -3.74
C ASN A 85 -3.64 18.22 -4.40
N LEU A 86 -2.56 17.89 -3.68
CA LEU A 86 -1.42 17.17 -4.24
C LEU A 86 -1.59 15.65 -4.18
N ASN A 87 -1.98 15.14 -3.01
CA ASN A 87 -2.05 13.69 -2.77
C ASN A 87 -3.14 13.33 -1.76
N ASP A 88 -3.25 12.03 -1.44
CA ASP A 88 -4.22 11.49 -0.48
C ASP A 88 -3.56 11.14 0.87
N LEU A 89 -2.42 11.75 1.18
CA LEU A 89 -1.71 11.50 2.44
C LEU A 89 -2.33 12.30 3.58
N THR A 90 -2.53 11.65 4.71
CA THR A 90 -2.85 12.32 5.97
C THR A 90 -1.63 13.08 6.50
N GLY A 91 -1.82 13.99 7.44
CA GLY A 91 -0.68 14.71 8.05
C GLY A 91 0.37 13.79 8.67
N LYS A 92 -0.03 12.66 9.23
CA LYS A 92 0.89 11.65 9.79
C LYS A 92 1.68 10.90 8.71
N GLU A 93 1.06 10.65 7.57
CA GLU A 93 1.71 10.01 6.42
C GLU A 93 2.59 11.00 5.65
N TRP A 94 2.18 12.26 5.57
CA TRP A 94 2.91 13.33 4.90
C TRP A 94 4.25 13.65 5.56
N LEU A 95 4.26 13.80 6.87
CA LEU A 95 5.43 14.29 7.61
C LEU A 95 6.68 13.43 7.41
N PRO A 96 6.64 12.09 7.43
CA PRO A 96 7.80 11.25 7.10
C PRO A 96 8.32 11.43 5.68
N GLU A 97 7.44 11.72 4.72
CA GLU A 97 7.80 11.84 3.30
C GLU A 97 8.43 13.21 2.94
N THR A 98 8.33 14.20 3.85
CA THR A 98 8.94 15.55 3.64
C THR A 98 10.43 15.62 3.97
N LYS A 99 11.06 14.49 4.28
CA LYS A 99 12.51 14.43 4.54
C LYS A 99 13.30 14.68 3.25
N SER A 100 14.45 15.32 3.39
CA SER A 100 15.36 15.59 2.26
C SER A 100 16.08 14.34 1.72
N PHE A 101 15.84 13.18 2.32
CA PHE A 101 16.38 11.89 1.89
C PHE A 101 15.38 10.76 2.18
N PHE A 102 15.43 9.73 1.38
CA PHE A 102 14.74 8.47 1.63
C PHE A 102 15.69 7.29 1.40
N TYR A 103 15.43 6.19 2.10
CA TYR A 103 16.21 4.98 1.92
C TYR A 103 15.62 4.15 0.77
N GLN A 104 16.41 3.96 -0.27
CA GLN A 104 16.16 2.92 -1.25
C GLN A 104 16.66 1.59 -0.69
N LYS A 105 15.74 0.72 -0.33
CA LYS A 105 16.14 -0.58 0.24
C LYS A 105 16.67 -1.54 -0.81
N GLY A 106 16.37 -1.31 -2.08
CA GLY A 106 16.54 -2.30 -3.12
C GLY A 106 15.73 -3.58 -2.82
N LEU A 107 15.48 -4.35 -3.82
CA LEU A 107 14.88 -5.67 -3.63
C LEU A 107 15.98 -6.67 -3.26
N GLY A 108 15.74 -7.49 -2.24
CA GLY A 108 16.66 -8.59 -1.90
C GLY A 108 16.88 -9.50 -3.11
N ALA A 109 18.06 -10.11 -3.23
CA ALA A 109 18.45 -10.92 -4.39
C ALA A 109 17.46 -12.04 -4.75
N ASN A 110 16.70 -12.53 -3.79
CA ASN A 110 15.68 -13.57 -3.96
C ASN A 110 14.26 -13.03 -4.20
N HIS A 111 14.07 -11.72 -4.24
CA HIS A 111 12.76 -11.14 -4.52
C HIS A 111 12.38 -11.41 -5.98
N PRO A 112 11.14 -11.85 -6.30
CA PRO A 112 10.73 -12.12 -7.68
C PRO A 112 10.98 -10.95 -8.63
N ASP A 113 10.67 -9.73 -8.20
CA ASP A 113 10.87 -8.51 -8.98
C ASP A 113 12.36 -8.23 -9.27
N ALA A 114 13.26 -8.59 -8.35
CA ALA A 114 14.70 -8.43 -8.57
C ALA A 114 15.23 -9.27 -9.75
N GLN A 115 14.56 -10.36 -10.10
CA GLN A 115 14.96 -11.18 -11.25
C GLN A 115 14.65 -10.49 -12.57
N ILE A 116 13.50 -9.81 -12.65
CA ILE A 116 13.09 -9.07 -13.86
C ILE A 116 13.86 -7.77 -13.96
N GLU A 117 14.06 -7.07 -12.83
CA GLU A 117 14.86 -5.85 -12.81
C GLU A 117 16.29 -6.08 -13.30
N LYS A 118 16.90 -7.24 -13.02
CA LYS A 118 18.23 -7.60 -13.53
C LYS A 118 18.32 -7.75 -15.05
N LEU A 119 17.22 -7.93 -15.73
CA LEU A 119 17.19 -8.01 -17.19
C LEU A 119 17.41 -6.62 -17.83
N HIS A 120 17.18 -5.54 -17.10
CA HIS A 120 17.38 -4.17 -17.58
C HIS A 120 18.69 -3.57 -17.02
N PRO A 121 19.46 -2.83 -17.82
CA PRO A 121 20.78 -2.31 -17.40
C PRO A 121 20.72 -1.27 -16.28
N ALA A 122 19.59 -0.58 -16.11
CA ALA A 122 19.41 0.47 -15.12
C ALA A 122 18.01 0.40 -14.47
N PRO A 123 17.70 -0.69 -13.73
CA PRO A 123 16.40 -0.84 -13.10
C PRO A 123 16.29 0.01 -11.85
N TYR A 124 15.06 0.41 -11.52
CA TYR A 124 14.70 0.91 -10.20
C TYR A 124 13.51 0.13 -9.64
N SER A 125 13.44 0.05 -8.31
CA SER A 125 12.37 -0.69 -7.66
C SER A 125 11.02 0.01 -7.78
N TYR A 126 9.96 -0.74 -8.12
CA TYR A 126 8.59 -0.22 -8.10
C TYR A 126 8.18 0.27 -6.71
N GLN A 127 8.78 -0.27 -5.63
CA GLN A 127 8.50 0.18 -4.26
C GLN A 127 9.03 1.59 -4.02
N ASP A 128 10.23 1.88 -4.51
CA ASP A 128 10.86 3.19 -4.36
C ASP A 128 10.09 4.26 -5.16
N ILE A 129 9.76 3.97 -6.43
CA ILE A 129 8.95 4.89 -7.23
C ILE A 129 7.52 5.03 -6.69
N GLY A 130 6.99 4.00 -6.03
CA GLY A 130 5.69 4.02 -5.39
C GLY A 130 5.56 5.07 -4.28
N HIS A 131 6.64 5.40 -3.58
CA HIS A 131 6.68 6.54 -2.65
C HIS A 131 6.46 7.87 -3.37
N LEU A 132 7.15 8.09 -4.50
CA LEU A 132 7.00 9.30 -5.30
C LEU A 132 5.60 9.39 -5.91
N VAL A 133 5.09 8.27 -6.46
CA VAL A 133 3.73 8.20 -7.01
C VAL A 133 2.70 8.61 -5.96
N LYS A 134 2.75 8.06 -4.75
CA LYS A 134 1.84 8.45 -3.65
C LYS A 134 2.01 9.89 -3.20
N PHE A 135 3.25 10.38 -3.15
CA PHE A 135 3.53 11.72 -2.65
C PHE A 135 3.09 12.82 -3.63
N PHE A 136 3.22 12.58 -4.94
CA PHE A 136 2.94 13.60 -5.96
C PHE A 136 1.61 13.43 -6.68
N THR A 137 0.80 12.42 -6.35
CA THR A 137 -0.47 12.16 -7.04
C THR A 137 -1.57 11.73 -6.09
N LYS A 138 -2.81 11.95 -6.52
CA LYS A 138 -4.02 11.36 -5.94
C LYS A 138 -4.40 10.05 -6.63
N GLU A 139 -5.23 9.23 -5.99
CA GLU A 139 -5.83 8.05 -6.61
C GLU A 139 -6.53 8.43 -7.93
N ASN A 140 -6.45 7.54 -8.90
CA ASN A 140 -6.97 7.70 -10.27
C ASN A 140 -6.26 8.77 -11.14
N MET A 141 -5.26 9.48 -10.62
CA MET A 141 -4.43 10.34 -11.46
C MET A 141 -3.52 9.53 -12.39
N THR A 142 -3.09 10.18 -13.47
CA THR A 142 -2.21 9.58 -14.47
C THR A 142 -0.77 10.07 -14.29
N VAL A 143 0.17 9.15 -14.28
CA VAL A 143 1.61 9.38 -14.23
C VAL A 143 2.17 9.11 -15.63
N LEU A 144 2.99 10.01 -16.13
CA LEU A 144 3.73 9.84 -17.38
C LEU A 144 5.14 9.36 -17.07
N ASP A 145 5.54 8.26 -17.69
CA ASP A 145 6.92 7.77 -17.70
C ASP A 145 7.42 7.71 -19.16
N PRO A 146 8.26 8.68 -19.58
CA PRO A 146 8.77 8.72 -20.95
C PRO A 146 9.88 7.70 -21.20
N PHE A 147 10.32 6.94 -20.21
CA PHE A 147 11.40 5.95 -20.29
C PHE A 147 11.03 4.70 -19.51
N GLY A 148 9.94 4.04 -19.94
CA GLY A 148 9.23 3.03 -19.16
C GLY A 148 10.01 1.77 -18.79
N GLY A 149 11.04 1.43 -19.58
CA GLY A 149 11.88 0.27 -19.33
C GLY A 149 11.05 -1.00 -19.08
N VAL A 150 11.35 -1.71 -18.00
CA VAL A 150 10.64 -2.94 -17.59
C VAL A 150 9.37 -2.68 -16.78
N GLY A 151 8.82 -1.46 -16.82
CA GLY A 151 7.49 -1.15 -16.27
C GLY A 151 7.42 -0.97 -14.76
N SER A 152 8.50 -0.59 -14.10
CA SER A 152 8.49 -0.36 -12.64
C SER A 152 7.53 0.76 -12.23
N THR A 153 7.45 1.85 -13.02
CA THR A 153 6.47 2.94 -12.80
C THR A 153 5.04 2.45 -13.01
N ALA A 154 4.76 1.68 -14.06
CA ALA A 154 3.43 1.16 -14.32
C ALA A 154 2.96 0.23 -13.19
N LYS A 155 3.84 -0.65 -12.70
CA LYS A 155 3.56 -1.49 -11.53
C LYS A 155 3.32 -0.66 -10.26
N ALA A 156 4.14 0.37 -10.02
CA ALA A 156 3.94 1.28 -8.89
C ALA A 156 2.60 2.00 -8.95
N CYS A 157 2.18 2.42 -10.15
CA CYS A 157 0.88 3.06 -10.38
C CYS A 157 -0.26 2.11 -10.11
N GLU A 158 -0.25 0.89 -10.66
CA GLU A 158 -1.31 -0.10 -10.46
C GLU A 158 -1.49 -0.45 -8.97
N VAL A 159 -0.41 -0.80 -8.29
CA VAL A 159 -0.43 -1.15 -6.86
C VAL A 159 -0.97 0.00 -6.00
N ASN A 160 -0.78 1.25 -6.43
CA ASN A 160 -1.26 2.44 -5.73
C ASN A 160 -2.54 3.05 -6.32
N ARG A 161 -3.24 2.36 -7.23
CA ARG A 161 -4.49 2.83 -7.85
C ARG A 161 -4.33 4.13 -8.65
N ARG A 162 -3.22 4.27 -9.36
CA ARG A 162 -2.97 5.34 -10.34
C ARG A 162 -2.89 4.73 -11.74
N LYS A 163 -3.07 5.55 -12.75
CA LYS A 163 -2.85 5.17 -14.15
C LYS A 163 -1.42 5.53 -14.58
N CYS A 164 -0.88 4.82 -15.55
CA CYS A 164 0.42 5.12 -16.15
C CYS A 164 0.28 5.27 -17.67
N ILE A 165 0.97 6.27 -18.22
CA ILE A 165 1.34 6.33 -19.63
C ILE A 165 2.82 6.04 -19.67
N SER A 166 3.20 4.89 -20.22
CA SER A 166 4.59 4.42 -20.29
C SER A 166 5.03 4.41 -21.75
N ILE A 167 6.11 5.13 -22.05
CA ILE A 167 6.71 5.17 -23.40
C ILE A 167 8.06 4.47 -23.32
N GLU A 168 8.29 3.49 -24.18
CA GLU A 168 9.54 2.72 -24.24
C GLU A 168 9.95 2.50 -25.69
N LEU A 169 11.21 2.87 -26.00
CA LEU A 169 11.76 2.77 -27.33
C LEU A 169 12.02 1.32 -27.75
N SER A 170 12.53 0.51 -26.80
CA SER A 170 12.82 -0.89 -27.04
C SER A 170 11.55 -1.73 -27.01
N GLU A 171 11.21 -2.36 -28.13
CA GLU A 171 10.08 -3.29 -28.22
C GLU A 171 10.19 -4.43 -27.20
N THR A 172 11.41 -4.90 -26.93
CA THR A 172 11.65 -5.97 -25.96
C THR A 172 11.26 -5.54 -24.55
N TRP A 173 11.68 -4.35 -24.11
CA TRP A 173 11.33 -3.82 -22.78
C TRP A 173 9.86 -3.44 -22.68
N HIS A 174 9.31 -2.86 -23.75
CA HIS A 174 7.89 -2.55 -23.86
C HIS A 174 7.03 -3.81 -23.63
N ASN A 175 7.28 -4.89 -24.36
CA ASN A 175 6.53 -6.13 -24.23
C ASN A 175 6.72 -6.78 -22.84
N LEU A 176 7.95 -6.77 -22.32
CA LEU A 176 8.25 -7.27 -20.98
C LEU A 176 7.53 -6.50 -19.89
N SER A 177 7.38 -5.17 -20.03
CA SER A 177 6.67 -4.33 -19.06
C SER A 177 5.19 -4.70 -18.92
N ILE A 178 4.53 -4.99 -20.05
CA ILE A 178 3.13 -5.45 -20.08
C ILE A 178 3.01 -6.85 -19.46
N GLU A 179 3.85 -7.79 -19.90
CA GLU A 179 3.86 -9.15 -19.36
C GLU A 179 4.12 -9.20 -17.87
N ARG A 180 5.04 -8.36 -17.38
CA ARG A 180 5.35 -8.23 -15.97
C ARG A 180 4.13 -7.79 -15.16
N LEU A 181 3.40 -6.79 -15.62
CA LEU A 181 2.24 -6.28 -14.92
C LEU A 181 1.15 -7.35 -14.81
N GLU A 182 0.85 -8.05 -15.90
CA GLU A 182 -0.12 -9.16 -15.93
C GLU A 182 0.26 -10.31 -14.99
N LYS A 183 1.54 -10.68 -14.94
CA LYS A 183 2.01 -11.79 -14.11
C LYS A 183 2.15 -11.45 -12.64
N GLU A 184 2.66 -10.26 -12.31
CA GLU A 184 3.04 -9.91 -10.95
C GLU A 184 1.93 -9.21 -10.17
N VAL A 185 0.99 -8.57 -10.85
CA VAL A 185 -0.13 -7.86 -10.20
C VAL A 185 -1.44 -8.58 -10.43
N GLY A 186 -1.76 -8.94 -11.68
CA GLY A 186 -2.96 -9.70 -12.00
C GLY A 186 -3.36 -9.60 -13.47
N GLU A 187 -4.07 -10.61 -13.92
CA GLU A 187 -4.57 -10.68 -15.30
C GLU A 187 -5.49 -9.49 -15.62
N GLY A 188 -5.26 -8.83 -16.75
CA GLY A 188 -6.03 -7.69 -17.22
C GLY A 188 -5.59 -6.34 -16.66
N THR A 189 -4.63 -6.29 -15.74
CA THR A 189 -4.16 -5.03 -15.12
C THR A 189 -3.47 -4.10 -16.12
N SER A 190 -2.83 -4.63 -17.15
CA SER A 190 -2.19 -3.82 -18.21
C SER A 190 -3.18 -2.89 -18.91
N LYS A 191 -4.47 -3.27 -18.97
CA LYS A 191 -5.53 -2.47 -19.61
C LYS A 191 -5.87 -1.18 -18.85
N ASN A 192 -5.44 -1.07 -17.60
CA ASN A 192 -5.61 0.14 -16.80
C ASN A 192 -4.62 1.24 -17.17
N HIS A 193 -3.61 0.92 -17.98
CA HIS A 193 -2.50 1.79 -18.37
C HIS A 193 -2.42 1.95 -19.89
N THR A 194 -1.61 2.92 -20.30
CA THR A 194 -1.28 3.13 -21.72
C THR A 194 0.19 2.83 -21.92
N PHE A 195 0.48 1.85 -22.78
CA PHE A 195 1.84 1.49 -23.17
C PHE A 195 2.08 1.88 -24.62
N ILE A 196 3.13 2.64 -24.87
CA ILE A 196 3.50 3.12 -26.20
C ILE A 196 4.92 2.64 -26.51
N ASN A 197 5.07 1.87 -27.59
CA ASN A 197 6.37 1.54 -28.14
C ASN A 197 6.79 2.61 -29.14
N GLY A 198 7.78 3.44 -28.78
CA GLY A 198 8.20 4.56 -29.61
C GLY A 198 9.21 5.47 -28.95
N ASP A 199 9.69 6.43 -29.72
CA ASP A 199 10.57 7.48 -29.23
C ASP A 199 9.76 8.53 -28.46
N SER A 200 10.04 8.68 -27.18
CA SER A 200 9.34 9.63 -26.31
C SER A 200 9.43 11.08 -26.79
N CYS A 201 10.54 11.47 -27.44
CA CYS A 201 10.67 12.81 -28.02
C CYS A 201 9.68 13.06 -29.18
N VAL A 202 9.23 12.01 -29.83
CA VAL A 202 8.23 12.08 -30.93
C VAL A 202 6.83 11.88 -30.39
N GLU A 203 6.63 10.90 -29.51
CA GLU A 203 5.32 10.53 -28.99
C GLU A 203 4.70 11.62 -28.10
N LEU A 204 5.52 12.38 -27.37
CA LEU A 204 5.06 13.50 -26.53
C LEU A 204 4.64 14.74 -27.33
N LEU A 205 4.92 14.79 -28.63
CA LEU A 205 4.52 15.91 -29.51
C LEU A 205 3.20 15.65 -30.25
N LYS A 206 2.62 14.47 -30.10
CA LYS A 206 1.34 14.07 -30.68
C LYS A 206 0.17 14.41 -29.77
#